data_ee0d76064dfe68503713d49a003d77d3
#
_entry.id   ee0d76064dfe68503713d49a003d77d3
#
_cell.length_a   1.000
_cell.length_b   1.000
_cell.length_c   1.000
_cell.angle_alpha   90.00
_cell.angle_beta   90.00
_cell.angle_gamma   90.00
#
_symmetry.space_group_name_H-M   'P 1'
#
loop_
_entity.id
_entity.type
_entity.pdbx_description
1 polymer ?
#
loop_
_entity_poly.entity_id
_entity_poly.type
_entity_poly.pdbx_seq_one_letter_code
_entity_poly.pdbx_strand_id
1 'polypeptide(L)'
;MRHYFIYILALTACLTIAGCSDDDGLAPSYADKNRFMATDSATNAVSALRNKFYWETGSYLLFNDTLRHETIGTDAAGTPLYANELLDVSYVMASNAQQTAFKYQYLTLFSDMEQGVTFLKTYILPHLGPKLRPFSWLLVSHITRYTVSDNVYSYDAEPQCAVGNRATALALDVLDGADDEVMQTTAAGILVDLLSTKVAQQPAKALNTFTQYSAVYYNHDVAEPHYDDDANMQDMYNAGFIDGYYSWGFLFYGHYPTQSDDIASFVKLALTKTEQEVSTQYTNYPTIFTKYQAMRQLLTDLGYVY
;
A
#
# COMPACT_ATOMS: atom_id res chain seq x y z
N MET A 1 -35.92 69.87 10.20
CA MET A 1 -34.80 68.97 10.42
C MET A 1 -35.25 67.49 10.57
N ARG A 2 -36.41 67.21 11.17
CA ARG A 2 -36.86 65.81 11.45
C ARG A 2 -37.23 65.02 10.18
N HIS A 3 -37.70 65.69 9.12
CA HIS A 3 -38.08 64.97 7.87
C HIS A 3 -36.88 64.68 6.95
N TYR A 4 -35.81 65.45 6.99
CA TYR A 4 -34.59 65.12 6.22
C TYR A 4 -33.85 63.91 6.75
N PHE A 5 -33.90 63.66 8.03
CA PHE A 5 -33.31 62.48 8.66
C PHE A 5 -33.99 61.16 8.22
N ILE A 6 -35.32 61.21 8.01
CA ILE A 6 -36.06 60.01 7.55
C ILE A 6 -35.75 59.76 6.07
N TYR A 7 -35.55 60.72 5.23
CA TYR A 7 -35.18 60.51 3.83
C TYR A 7 -33.75 60.03 3.67
N ILE A 8 -32.83 60.49 4.49
CA ILE A 8 -31.43 60.03 4.49
C ILE A 8 -31.38 58.55 5.00
N LEU A 9 -32.15 58.23 6.01
CA LEU A 9 -32.22 56.84 6.52
C LEU A 9 -32.86 55.89 5.50
N ALA A 10 -33.89 56.33 4.78
CA ALA A 10 -34.53 55.54 3.73
C ALA A 10 -33.62 55.38 2.51
N LEU A 11 -32.83 56.39 2.13
CA LEU A 11 -31.88 56.33 1.03
C LEU A 11 -30.69 55.37 1.35
N THR A 12 -30.23 55.38 2.61
CA THR A 12 -29.14 54.45 3.06
C THR A 12 -29.62 53.01 3.11
N ALA A 13 -30.88 52.76 3.49
CA ALA A 13 -31.47 51.45 3.50
C ALA A 13 -31.67 50.85 2.10
N CYS A 14 -31.96 51.70 1.08
CA CYS A 14 -32.08 51.22 -0.30
C CYS A 14 -30.73 50.92 -0.97
N LEU A 15 -29.64 51.53 -0.52
CA LEU A 15 -28.29 51.25 -1.07
C LEU A 15 -27.66 49.97 -0.55
N THR A 16 -28.17 49.41 0.56
CA THR A 16 -27.64 48.14 1.11
C THR A 16 -28.31 46.90 0.51
N ILE A 17 -29.34 47.02 -0.34
CA ILE A 17 -30.03 45.88 -0.97
C ILE A 17 -29.54 45.63 -2.41
N ALA A 18 -28.70 46.52 -2.98
CA ALA A 18 -28.16 46.37 -4.34
C ALA A 18 -26.79 45.65 -4.38
N GLY A 19 -26.39 45.03 -3.30
CA GLY A 19 -25.18 44.23 -3.24
C GLY A 19 -25.51 42.75 -3.27
N CYS A 20 -24.99 42.06 -4.26
CA CYS A 20 -25.00 40.60 -4.52
C CYS A 20 -26.32 40.06 -5.09
N SER A 21 -26.49 40.21 -6.38
CA SER A 21 -27.33 39.31 -7.19
C SER A 21 -26.58 38.67 -8.35
N ASP A 22 -25.29 38.53 -8.25
CA ASP A 22 -24.51 37.55 -9.02
C ASP A 22 -23.99 36.49 -8.07
N ASP A 23 -24.90 35.76 -7.42
CA ASP A 23 -24.63 34.38 -7.07
C ASP A 23 -24.56 33.64 -8.41
N ASP A 24 -23.39 33.62 -9.02
CA ASP A 24 -23.02 32.54 -9.94
C ASP A 24 -23.32 31.28 -9.19
N GLY A 25 -24.35 30.55 -9.59
CA GLY A 25 -24.76 29.31 -8.91
C GLY A 25 -23.53 28.48 -8.70
N LEU A 26 -23.16 28.20 -7.43
CA LEU A 26 -22.00 27.44 -7.09
C LEU A 26 -22.03 26.17 -7.92
N ALA A 27 -21.14 26.04 -8.91
CA ALA A 27 -21.02 24.83 -9.68
C ALA A 27 -20.72 23.67 -8.71
N PRO A 28 -21.42 22.52 -8.81
CA PRO A 28 -21.17 21.40 -7.92
C PRO A 28 -19.68 21.09 -7.88
N SER A 29 -19.10 21.03 -6.70
CA SER A 29 -17.65 20.74 -6.54
C SER A 29 -17.29 19.32 -7.00
N TYR A 30 -18.30 18.46 -7.21
CA TYR A 30 -18.15 17.04 -7.49
C TYR A 30 -17.19 16.33 -6.50
N ALA A 31 -17.14 16.81 -5.27
CA ALA A 31 -16.29 16.25 -4.21
C ALA A 31 -16.66 14.79 -3.87
N ASP A 32 -17.91 14.42 -4.11
CA ASP A 32 -18.50 13.09 -3.93
C ASP A 32 -18.32 12.17 -5.16
N LYS A 33 -17.79 12.68 -6.29
CA LYS A 33 -17.59 11.88 -7.51
C LYS A 33 -16.58 10.78 -7.25
N ASN A 34 -17.00 9.53 -7.49
CA ASN A 34 -16.09 8.37 -7.43
C ASN A 34 -15.12 8.40 -8.63
N ARG A 35 -13.88 8.78 -8.37
CA ARG A 35 -12.84 8.93 -9.39
C ARG A 35 -12.09 7.64 -9.70
N PHE A 36 -12.32 6.58 -8.94
CA PHE A 36 -11.77 5.25 -9.22
C PHE A 36 -12.55 4.51 -10.29
N MET A 37 -13.83 4.86 -10.48
CA MET A 37 -14.69 4.26 -11.50
C MET A 37 -14.56 4.99 -12.82
N ALA A 38 -14.42 4.26 -13.93
CA ALA A 38 -14.41 4.85 -15.25
C ALA A 38 -15.85 5.17 -15.73
N THR A 39 -16.03 6.32 -16.39
CA THR A 39 -17.35 6.80 -16.84
C THR A 39 -17.59 6.57 -18.33
N ASP A 40 -16.55 6.28 -19.11
CA ASP A 40 -16.58 6.13 -20.58
C ASP A 40 -16.44 4.67 -21.06
N SER A 41 -16.83 3.70 -20.22
CA SER A 41 -16.66 2.26 -20.47
C SER A 41 -17.43 1.75 -21.72
N ALA A 42 -18.42 2.49 -22.19
CA ALA A 42 -19.15 2.13 -23.40
C ALA A 42 -18.33 2.33 -24.70
N THR A 43 -17.31 3.20 -24.67
CA THR A 43 -16.53 3.57 -25.85
C THR A 43 -15.03 3.33 -25.69
N ASN A 44 -14.57 3.00 -24.49
CA ASN A 44 -13.17 2.83 -24.16
C ASN A 44 -12.91 1.44 -23.56
N ALA A 45 -12.11 0.63 -24.23
CA ALA A 45 -11.82 -0.75 -23.83
C ALA A 45 -11.12 -0.85 -22.47
N VAL A 46 -10.20 0.08 -22.15
CA VAL A 46 -9.51 0.14 -20.85
C VAL A 46 -10.51 0.43 -19.74
N SER A 47 -11.42 1.38 -19.96
CA SER A 47 -12.47 1.73 -19.01
C SER A 47 -13.46 0.57 -18.81
N ALA A 48 -13.78 -0.16 -19.88
CA ALA A 48 -14.61 -1.36 -19.81
C ALA A 48 -13.93 -2.46 -18.97
N LEU A 49 -12.63 -2.70 -19.19
CA LEU A 49 -11.83 -3.65 -18.42
C LEU A 49 -11.79 -3.29 -16.92
N ARG A 50 -11.55 -2.01 -16.59
CA ARG A 50 -11.57 -1.49 -15.22
C ARG A 50 -12.89 -1.71 -14.52
N ASN A 51 -13.99 -1.37 -15.18
CA ASN A 51 -15.33 -1.52 -14.61
C ASN A 51 -15.72 -3.00 -14.46
N LYS A 52 -15.41 -3.85 -15.45
CA LYS A 52 -15.62 -5.29 -15.37
C LYS A 52 -14.88 -5.88 -14.18
N PHE A 53 -13.61 -5.54 -13.99
CA PHE A 53 -12.80 -6.00 -12.86
C PHE A 53 -13.44 -5.62 -11.52
N TYR A 54 -13.91 -4.38 -11.38
CA TYR A 54 -14.59 -3.93 -10.15
C TYR A 54 -15.85 -4.76 -9.85
N TRP A 55 -16.71 -4.99 -10.85
CA TRP A 55 -17.92 -5.76 -10.63
C TRP A 55 -17.66 -7.23 -10.29
N GLU A 56 -16.57 -7.78 -10.74
CA GLU A 56 -16.18 -9.17 -10.47
C GLU A 56 -15.47 -9.34 -9.12
N THR A 57 -14.72 -8.32 -8.65
CA THR A 57 -13.79 -8.47 -7.53
C THR A 57 -14.09 -7.59 -6.32
N GLY A 58 -14.83 -6.50 -6.51
CA GLY A 58 -15.08 -5.47 -5.51
C GLY A 58 -13.91 -4.50 -5.28
N SER A 59 -12.81 -4.62 -6.04
CA SER A 59 -11.65 -3.72 -5.99
C SER A 59 -11.58 -2.89 -7.26
N TYR A 60 -11.18 -1.62 -7.15
CA TYR A 60 -10.94 -0.78 -8.34
C TYR A 60 -9.65 -1.18 -9.04
N LEU A 61 -9.57 -0.87 -10.34
CA LEU A 61 -8.41 -1.13 -11.18
C LEU A 61 -7.96 0.15 -11.87
N LEU A 62 -6.66 0.43 -11.79
CA LEU A 62 -6.03 1.62 -12.35
C LEU A 62 -4.80 1.19 -13.16
N PHE A 63 -4.49 1.96 -14.22
CA PHE A 63 -3.29 1.78 -15.06
C PHE A 63 -2.41 3.04 -15.10
N ASN A 64 -2.83 4.08 -14.38
CA ASN A 64 -2.04 5.28 -14.08
C ASN A 64 -2.47 5.84 -12.72
N ASP A 65 -1.69 6.76 -12.19
CA ASP A 65 -1.92 7.38 -10.88
C ASP A 65 -2.78 8.65 -10.93
N THR A 66 -3.22 9.09 -12.13
CA THR A 66 -4.04 10.30 -12.27
C THR A 66 -5.51 9.97 -12.04
N LEU A 67 -6.03 10.36 -10.89
CA LEU A 67 -7.45 10.21 -10.55
C LEU A 67 -8.29 11.36 -11.10
N ARG A 68 -7.72 12.55 -11.20
CA ARG A 68 -8.38 13.76 -11.70
C ARG A 68 -7.42 14.61 -12.52
N HIS A 69 -7.87 15.02 -13.69
CA HIS A 69 -7.28 16.09 -14.50
C HIS A 69 -8.42 16.77 -15.25
N GLU A 70 -9.06 17.74 -14.62
CA GLU A 70 -10.26 18.39 -15.16
C GLU A 70 -10.03 19.90 -15.19
N THR A 71 -10.44 20.56 -16.28
CA THR A 71 -10.47 22.03 -16.34
C THR A 71 -11.54 22.55 -15.40
N ILE A 72 -11.16 23.44 -14.49
CA ILE A 72 -12.05 24.04 -13.48
C ILE A 72 -12.39 25.51 -13.76
N GLY A 73 -11.81 26.09 -14.80
CA GLY A 73 -12.01 27.49 -15.20
C GLY A 73 -10.83 28.01 -16.00
N THR A 74 -10.74 29.34 -16.12
CA THR A 74 -9.60 30.03 -16.70
C THR A 74 -9.13 31.12 -15.75
N ASP A 75 -7.84 31.44 -15.80
CA ASP A 75 -7.30 32.61 -15.09
C ASP A 75 -7.69 33.93 -15.80
N ALA A 76 -7.28 35.06 -15.22
CA ALA A 76 -7.56 36.40 -15.78
C ALA A 76 -6.92 36.63 -17.16
N ALA A 77 -5.94 35.84 -17.57
CA ALA A 77 -5.29 35.85 -18.86
C ALA A 77 -5.92 34.87 -19.88
N GLY A 78 -6.95 34.13 -19.48
CA GLY A 78 -7.62 33.14 -20.31
C GLY A 78 -6.93 31.75 -20.33
N THR A 79 -5.92 31.52 -19.47
CA THR A 79 -5.22 30.25 -19.39
C THR A 79 -6.07 29.23 -18.62
N PRO A 80 -6.26 27.97 -19.13
CA PRO A 80 -7.02 26.96 -18.41
C PRO A 80 -6.42 26.61 -17.05
N LEU A 81 -7.27 26.61 -16.02
CA LEU A 81 -6.95 26.12 -14.68
C LEU A 81 -7.40 24.67 -14.54
N TYR A 82 -6.54 23.81 -14.01
CA TYR A 82 -6.81 22.39 -13.86
C TYR A 82 -6.88 21.99 -12.38
N ALA A 83 -7.87 21.18 -12.05
CA ALA A 83 -7.87 20.41 -10.81
C ALA A 83 -7.20 19.07 -11.08
N ASN A 84 -6.10 18.83 -10.37
CA ASN A 84 -5.35 17.58 -10.46
C ASN A 84 -5.48 16.82 -9.14
N GLU A 85 -5.70 15.51 -9.23
CA GLU A 85 -5.60 14.59 -8.10
C GLU A 85 -4.79 13.39 -8.55
N LEU A 86 -3.67 13.14 -7.87
CA LEU A 86 -2.83 11.98 -8.08
C LEU A 86 -3.06 10.97 -6.97
N LEU A 87 -2.96 9.70 -7.32
CA LEU A 87 -2.91 8.61 -6.36
C LEU A 87 -1.50 8.56 -5.76
N ASP A 88 -1.39 8.88 -4.50
CA ASP A 88 -0.14 8.70 -3.75
C ASP A 88 -0.21 7.39 -2.96
N VAL A 89 0.52 6.37 -3.42
CA VAL A 89 0.62 5.06 -2.76
C VAL A 89 1.46 5.16 -1.49
N SER A 90 2.41 6.09 -1.45
CA SER A 90 3.32 6.29 -0.31
C SER A 90 2.74 7.13 0.83
N TYR A 91 1.54 7.72 0.64
CA TYR A 91 0.97 8.64 1.62
C TYR A 91 0.82 8.04 3.01
N VAL A 92 1.52 8.62 3.98
CA VAL A 92 1.41 8.33 5.41
C VAL A 92 1.17 9.62 6.20
N MET A 93 0.32 9.57 7.22
CA MET A 93 0.00 10.72 8.07
C MET A 93 1.04 10.95 9.19
N ALA A 94 2.32 10.60 8.99
CA ALA A 94 3.38 10.72 9.99
C ALA A 94 4.34 11.85 9.60
N SER A 95 4.55 12.81 10.49
CA SER A 95 5.35 14.02 10.24
C SER A 95 6.87 13.85 10.35
N ASN A 96 7.38 12.76 10.91
CA ASN A 96 8.80 12.55 11.21
C ASN A 96 9.37 11.24 10.67
N ALA A 97 8.65 10.52 9.81
CA ALA A 97 9.15 9.31 9.19
C ALA A 97 10.00 9.66 7.96
N GLN A 98 11.04 8.90 7.72
CA GLN A 98 11.71 8.88 6.43
C GLN A 98 10.63 8.65 5.36
N GLN A 99 10.50 9.61 4.46
CA GLN A 99 9.45 9.53 3.45
C GLN A 99 9.89 8.58 2.34
N THR A 100 8.95 7.82 1.84
CA THR A 100 9.12 6.98 0.65
C THR A 100 8.37 7.61 -0.50
N ALA A 101 8.96 7.62 -1.69
CA ALA A 101 8.30 8.03 -2.92
C ALA A 101 8.43 6.94 -3.97
N PHE A 102 7.41 6.82 -4.82
CA PHE A 102 7.41 5.88 -5.94
C PHE A 102 7.32 6.61 -7.27
N LYS A 103 8.04 6.10 -8.26
CA LYS A 103 7.92 6.49 -9.66
C LYS A 103 7.46 5.28 -10.46
N TYR A 104 6.52 5.49 -11.36
CA TYR A 104 5.90 4.43 -12.16
C TYR A 104 6.23 4.59 -13.63
N GLN A 105 6.47 3.45 -14.31
CA GLN A 105 6.36 3.35 -15.76
C GLN A 105 5.01 2.69 -16.06
N TYR A 106 4.16 3.37 -16.85
CA TYR A 106 2.81 2.88 -17.12
C TYR A 106 2.78 1.88 -18.25
N LEU A 107 1.82 0.95 -18.17
CA LEU A 107 1.49 0.07 -19.28
C LEU A 107 0.92 0.90 -20.45
N THR A 108 1.38 0.62 -21.65
CA THR A 108 0.95 1.32 -22.87
C THR A 108 0.11 0.44 -23.79
N LEU A 109 0.29 -0.88 -23.74
CA LEU A 109 -0.44 -1.84 -24.56
C LEU A 109 -1.63 -2.41 -23.79
N PHE A 110 -2.77 -2.51 -24.45
CA PHE A 110 -3.97 -3.10 -23.87
C PHE A 110 -3.80 -4.59 -23.52
N SER A 111 -3.02 -5.32 -24.34
CA SER A 111 -2.66 -6.72 -24.07
C SER A 111 -1.97 -6.92 -22.72
N ASP A 112 -1.06 -6.01 -22.35
CA ASP A 112 -0.32 -6.12 -21.09
C ASP A 112 -1.23 -5.81 -19.88
N MET A 113 -2.20 -4.90 -20.07
CA MET A 113 -3.24 -4.62 -19.10
C MET A 113 -4.13 -5.86 -18.86
N GLU A 114 -4.54 -6.57 -19.93
CA GLU A 114 -5.30 -7.81 -19.82
C GLU A 114 -4.49 -8.95 -19.18
N GLN A 115 -3.20 -9.06 -19.52
CA GLN A 115 -2.28 -10.01 -18.88
C GLN A 115 -2.18 -9.76 -17.38
N GLY A 116 -1.98 -8.51 -16.95
CA GLY A 116 -1.95 -8.15 -15.54
C GLY A 116 -3.25 -8.45 -14.79
N VAL A 117 -4.39 -8.21 -15.42
CA VAL A 117 -5.70 -8.60 -14.85
C VAL A 117 -5.82 -10.11 -14.72
N THR A 118 -5.37 -10.86 -15.72
CA THR A 118 -5.37 -12.33 -15.69
C THR A 118 -4.47 -12.85 -14.59
N PHE A 119 -3.26 -12.30 -14.44
CA PHE A 119 -2.34 -12.63 -13.36
C PHE A 119 -2.99 -12.40 -11.98
N LEU A 120 -3.56 -11.23 -11.74
CA LEU A 120 -4.26 -10.94 -10.48
C LEU A 120 -5.36 -11.96 -10.18
N LYS A 121 -6.19 -12.27 -11.17
CA LYS A 121 -7.34 -13.16 -11.01
C LYS A 121 -6.95 -14.62 -10.82
N THR A 122 -5.82 -15.03 -11.39
CA THR A 122 -5.37 -16.43 -11.35
C THR A 122 -4.53 -16.72 -10.12
N TYR A 123 -3.60 -15.81 -9.74
CA TYR A 123 -2.56 -16.12 -8.76
C TYR A 123 -2.67 -15.34 -7.45
N ILE A 124 -3.37 -14.20 -7.41
CA ILE A 124 -3.44 -13.34 -6.22
C ILE A 124 -4.82 -13.38 -5.56
N LEU A 125 -5.87 -13.05 -6.32
CA LEU A 125 -7.23 -12.89 -5.77
C LEU A 125 -7.84 -14.15 -5.17
N PRO A 126 -7.54 -15.39 -5.64
CA PRO A 126 -8.06 -16.61 -5.02
C PRO A 126 -7.65 -16.76 -3.55
N HIS A 127 -6.48 -16.20 -3.18
CA HIS A 127 -5.96 -16.24 -1.82
C HIS A 127 -6.47 -15.12 -0.91
N LEU A 128 -7.16 -14.11 -1.47
CA LEU A 128 -7.59 -12.92 -0.74
C LEU A 128 -9.09 -12.87 -0.52
N GLY A 129 -9.51 -13.12 0.71
CA GLY A 129 -10.88 -12.81 1.13
C GLY A 129 -11.20 -11.32 1.03
N PRO A 130 -12.49 -10.93 1.04
CA PRO A 130 -12.90 -9.54 0.76
C PRO A 130 -12.22 -8.47 1.64
N LYS A 131 -11.88 -8.80 2.88
CA LYS A 131 -11.22 -7.87 3.83
C LYS A 131 -9.73 -7.63 3.51
N LEU A 132 -9.09 -8.59 2.86
CA LEU A 132 -7.68 -8.51 2.48
C LEU A 132 -7.46 -7.81 1.14
N ARG A 133 -8.49 -7.79 0.28
CA ARG A 133 -8.37 -7.15 -1.03
C ARG A 133 -8.08 -5.66 -0.88
N PRO A 134 -7.08 -5.13 -1.59
CA PRO A 134 -6.85 -3.69 -1.66
C PRO A 134 -8.10 -2.94 -2.16
N PHE A 135 -8.26 -1.70 -1.72
CA PHE A 135 -9.33 -0.84 -2.24
C PHE A 135 -9.20 -0.64 -3.75
N SER A 136 -7.97 -0.43 -4.22
CA SER A 136 -7.65 -0.42 -5.65
C SER A 136 -6.31 -1.08 -5.96
N TRP A 137 -6.17 -1.59 -7.18
CA TRP A 137 -4.94 -2.07 -7.77
C TRP A 137 -4.45 -1.06 -8.80
N LEU A 138 -3.17 -0.69 -8.75
CA LEU A 138 -2.48 0.08 -9.78
C LEU A 138 -1.52 -0.84 -10.50
N LEU A 139 -1.84 -1.25 -11.73
CA LEU A 139 -0.98 -2.08 -12.56
C LEU A 139 -0.10 -1.20 -13.43
N VAL A 140 1.21 -1.38 -13.31
CA VAL A 140 2.23 -0.60 -14.02
C VAL A 140 3.27 -1.54 -14.63
N SER A 141 4.06 -1.05 -15.59
CA SER A 141 5.17 -1.84 -16.12
C SER A 141 6.25 -1.97 -15.07
N HIS A 142 6.66 -0.87 -14.42
CA HIS A 142 7.78 -0.86 -13.50
C HIS A 142 7.56 0.12 -12.34
N ILE A 143 8.13 -0.20 -11.15
CA ILE A 143 8.10 0.64 -9.96
C ILE A 143 9.53 0.92 -9.52
N THR A 144 9.87 2.19 -9.37
CA THR A 144 11.12 2.61 -8.71
C THR A 144 10.79 3.25 -7.37
N ARG A 145 11.42 2.79 -6.30
CA ARG A 145 11.28 3.35 -4.95
C ARG A 145 12.44 4.26 -4.63
N TYR A 146 12.13 5.38 -3.98
CA TYR A 146 13.07 6.36 -3.47
C TYR A 146 12.85 6.59 -1.99
N THR A 147 13.92 6.79 -1.24
CA THR A 147 13.87 7.42 0.08
C THR A 147 13.97 8.93 -0.11
N VAL A 148 13.19 9.69 0.68
CA VAL A 148 13.15 11.15 0.59
C VAL A 148 13.56 11.75 1.93
N SER A 149 14.62 12.56 1.92
CA SER A 149 15.06 13.33 3.08
C SER A 149 15.40 14.75 2.62
N ASP A 150 14.88 15.77 3.30
CA ASP A 150 15.10 17.18 2.97
C ASP A 150 14.85 17.53 1.49
N ASN A 151 13.78 16.95 0.90
CA ASN A 151 13.43 17.04 -0.53
C ASN A 151 14.48 16.43 -1.50
N VAL A 152 15.42 15.65 -1.00
CA VAL A 152 16.38 14.90 -1.83
C VAL A 152 15.85 13.48 -2.00
N TYR A 153 15.75 13.05 -3.26
CA TYR A 153 15.31 11.71 -3.64
C TYR A 153 16.55 10.83 -3.86
N SER A 154 16.71 9.81 -3.05
CA SER A 154 17.75 8.80 -3.20
C SER A 154 17.14 7.49 -3.67
N TYR A 155 17.70 6.92 -4.75
CA TYR A 155 17.27 5.59 -5.22
C TYR A 155 17.42 4.57 -4.09
N ASP A 156 16.41 3.72 -3.95
CA ASP A 156 16.38 2.67 -2.92
C ASP A 156 16.25 1.27 -3.55
N ALA A 157 15.19 1.01 -4.30
CA ALA A 157 14.92 -0.30 -4.88
C ALA A 157 13.93 -0.25 -6.05
N GLU A 158 13.75 -1.40 -6.71
CA GLU A 158 12.74 -1.66 -7.74
C GLU A 158 11.80 -2.78 -7.27
N PRO A 159 10.85 -2.46 -6.37
CA PRO A 159 9.95 -3.47 -5.81
C PRO A 159 8.90 -3.90 -6.84
N GLN A 160 8.51 -5.18 -6.79
CA GLN A 160 7.38 -5.69 -7.58
C GLN A 160 6.02 -5.27 -7.00
N CYS A 161 5.98 -4.92 -5.73
CA CYS A 161 4.76 -4.52 -5.03
C CYS A 161 5.02 -3.29 -4.16
N ALA A 162 4.08 -2.34 -4.19
CA ALA A 162 4.05 -1.21 -3.25
C ALA A 162 2.65 -1.13 -2.62
N VAL A 163 2.58 -1.39 -1.32
CA VAL A 163 1.31 -1.46 -0.57
C VAL A 163 1.03 -0.13 0.09
N GLY A 164 -0.07 0.51 -0.29
CA GLY A 164 -0.56 1.74 0.30
C GLY A 164 -1.99 1.64 0.83
N ASN A 165 -2.48 2.73 1.42
CA ASN A 165 -3.81 2.77 2.02
C ASN A 165 -4.95 2.77 0.97
N ARG A 166 -4.76 3.49 -0.14
CA ARG A 166 -5.78 3.64 -1.21
C ARG A 166 -5.55 2.69 -2.38
N ALA A 167 -4.31 2.23 -2.58
CA ALA A 167 -3.97 1.32 -3.66
C ALA A 167 -2.79 0.43 -3.29
N THR A 168 -2.73 -0.73 -3.96
CA THR A 168 -1.54 -1.55 -4.06
C THR A 168 -1.06 -1.50 -5.51
N ALA A 169 0.16 -1.00 -5.74
CA ALA A 169 0.78 -0.96 -7.05
C ALA A 169 1.56 -2.26 -7.31
N LEU A 170 1.46 -2.79 -8.54
CA LEU A 170 2.18 -3.98 -8.98
C LEU A 170 2.96 -3.68 -10.26
N ALA A 171 4.26 -4.02 -10.27
CA ALA A 171 5.10 -4.03 -11.45
C ALA A 171 4.92 -5.35 -12.22
N LEU A 172 4.70 -5.27 -13.54
CA LEU A 172 4.38 -6.41 -14.39
C LEU A 172 5.49 -6.75 -15.40
N ASP A 173 6.61 -6.03 -15.40
CA ASP A 173 7.76 -6.28 -16.26
C ASP A 173 8.33 -7.69 -16.10
N VAL A 174 8.28 -8.25 -14.92
CA VAL A 174 8.70 -9.62 -14.60
C VAL A 174 7.80 -10.68 -15.26
N LEU A 175 6.60 -10.33 -15.69
CA LEU A 175 5.65 -11.28 -16.32
C LEU A 175 5.84 -11.40 -17.84
N ASP A 176 6.67 -10.55 -18.44
CA ASP A 176 6.91 -10.63 -19.89
C ASP A 176 7.66 -11.92 -20.25
N GLY A 177 6.99 -12.78 -21.04
CA GLY A 177 7.52 -14.10 -21.37
C GLY A 177 7.66 -15.09 -20.22
N ALA A 178 7.10 -14.78 -19.03
CA ALA A 178 7.17 -15.64 -17.86
C ALA A 178 6.37 -16.93 -18.03
N ASP A 179 6.94 -18.03 -17.55
CA ASP A 179 6.23 -19.29 -17.39
C ASP A 179 5.39 -19.33 -16.09
N ASP A 180 4.67 -20.41 -15.88
CA ASP A 180 3.78 -20.58 -14.74
C ASP A 180 4.55 -20.59 -13.39
N GLU A 181 5.77 -21.12 -13.36
CA GLU A 181 6.61 -21.17 -12.15
C GLU A 181 7.05 -19.74 -11.74
N VAL A 182 7.46 -18.92 -12.71
CA VAL A 182 7.80 -17.51 -12.45
C VAL A 182 6.58 -16.74 -11.99
N MET A 183 5.40 -16.95 -12.61
CA MET A 183 4.16 -16.30 -12.19
C MET A 183 3.76 -16.66 -10.75
N GLN A 184 3.84 -17.94 -10.39
CA GLN A 184 3.54 -18.40 -9.02
C GLN A 184 4.53 -17.83 -8.00
N THR A 185 5.82 -17.82 -8.32
CA THR A 185 6.87 -17.27 -7.44
C THR A 185 6.68 -15.76 -7.23
N THR A 186 6.40 -15.04 -8.30
CA THR A 186 6.10 -13.59 -8.26
C THR A 186 4.86 -13.33 -7.40
N ALA A 187 3.79 -14.09 -7.61
CA ALA A 187 2.56 -13.95 -6.83
C ALA A 187 2.80 -14.22 -5.34
N ALA A 188 3.60 -15.25 -5.01
CA ALA A 188 3.96 -15.54 -3.63
C ALA A 188 4.72 -14.37 -2.97
N GLY A 189 5.67 -13.75 -3.68
CA GLY A 189 6.36 -12.54 -3.21
C GLY A 189 5.42 -11.37 -2.96
N ILE A 190 4.54 -11.07 -3.89
CA ILE A 190 3.52 -10.01 -3.77
C ILE A 190 2.58 -10.29 -2.58
N LEU A 191 2.14 -11.54 -2.40
CA LEU A 191 1.30 -11.92 -1.27
C LEU A 191 2.04 -11.75 0.07
N VAL A 192 3.34 -12.06 0.14
CA VAL A 192 4.16 -11.81 1.34
C VAL A 192 4.17 -10.32 1.68
N ASP A 193 4.45 -9.43 0.72
CA ASP A 193 4.51 -7.98 0.93
C ASP A 193 3.14 -7.42 1.38
N LEU A 194 2.08 -7.80 0.67
CA LEU A 194 0.72 -7.38 0.98
C LEU A 194 0.29 -7.83 2.38
N LEU A 195 0.46 -9.11 2.69
CA LEU A 195 0.00 -9.69 3.94
C LEU A 195 0.85 -9.23 5.13
N SER A 196 2.17 -9.07 4.96
CA SER A 196 3.05 -8.51 6.01
C SER A 196 2.61 -7.11 6.40
N THR A 197 2.30 -6.27 5.41
CA THR A 197 1.76 -4.92 5.66
C THR A 197 0.39 -4.99 6.36
N LYS A 198 -0.52 -5.87 5.92
CA LYS A 198 -1.85 -6.02 6.53
C LYS A 198 -1.79 -6.57 7.95
N VAL A 199 -0.90 -7.50 8.23
CA VAL A 199 -0.66 -8.04 9.58
C VAL A 199 -0.07 -6.94 10.48
N ALA A 200 0.97 -6.23 10.02
CA ALA A 200 1.61 -5.16 10.81
C ALA A 200 0.65 -4.02 11.19
N GLN A 201 -0.40 -3.79 10.40
CA GLN A 201 -1.44 -2.79 10.68
C GLN A 201 -2.51 -3.27 11.68
N GLN A 202 -2.45 -4.52 12.15
CA GLN A 202 -3.42 -5.01 13.11
C GLN A 202 -3.23 -4.38 14.49
N PRO A 203 -4.30 -4.24 15.29
CA PRO A 203 -4.19 -3.76 16.66
C PRO A 203 -3.23 -4.63 17.49
N ALA A 204 -2.45 -4.03 18.39
CA ALA A 204 -1.48 -4.73 19.24
C ALA A 204 -2.07 -5.95 19.96
N LYS A 205 -3.34 -5.89 20.38
CA LYS A 205 -4.03 -7.02 21.01
C LYS A 205 -4.12 -8.24 20.08
N ALA A 206 -4.37 -8.04 18.78
CA ALA A 206 -4.42 -9.12 17.81
C ALA A 206 -3.03 -9.69 17.52
N LEU A 207 -2.01 -8.83 17.45
CA LEU A 207 -0.62 -9.23 17.22
C LEU A 207 0.00 -9.95 18.42
N ASN A 208 -0.50 -9.73 19.63
CA ASN A 208 0.12 -10.25 20.85
C ASN A 208 0.25 -11.77 20.88
N THR A 209 -0.65 -12.51 20.24
CA THR A 209 -0.56 -13.99 20.11
C THR A 209 0.70 -14.44 19.40
N PHE A 210 1.22 -13.60 18.52
CA PHE A 210 2.46 -13.83 17.77
C PHE A 210 3.66 -13.15 18.43
N THR A 211 3.55 -11.87 18.82
CA THR A 211 4.70 -11.04 19.21
C THR A 211 5.18 -11.31 20.63
N GLN A 212 4.33 -11.80 21.54
CA GLN A 212 4.65 -11.96 22.97
C GLN A 212 5.90 -12.79 23.27
N TYR A 213 6.24 -13.73 22.39
CA TYR A 213 7.38 -14.64 22.59
C TYR A 213 8.73 -13.98 22.33
N SER A 214 8.76 -12.94 21.47
CA SER A 214 9.98 -12.26 21.06
C SER A 214 9.99 -10.77 21.44
N ALA A 215 8.95 -10.27 22.12
CA ALA A 215 8.73 -8.85 22.39
C ALA A 215 9.89 -8.16 23.14
N VAL A 216 10.57 -8.88 24.01
CA VAL A 216 11.69 -8.36 24.81
C VAL A 216 12.98 -8.18 24.01
N TYR A 217 13.05 -8.75 22.82
CA TYR A 217 14.23 -8.73 21.97
C TYR A 217 14.13 -7.70 20.83
N TYR A 218 12.93 -7.29 20.43
CA TYR A 218 12.77 -6.40 19.27
C TYR A 218 13.62 -5.13 19.38
N ASN A 219 14.40 -4.83 18.35
CA ASN A 219 15.28 -3.67 18.24
C ASN A 219 16.41 -3.62 19.30
N HIS A 220 16.69 -4.71 19.98
CA HIS A 220 17.80 -4.79 20.91
C HIS A 220 19.04 -5.39 20.24
N ASP A 221 20.21 -5.01 20.77
CA ASP A 221 21.46 -5.60 20.38
C ASP A 221 21.59 -7.01 20.99
N VAL A 222 22.26 -7.91 20.29
CA VAL A 222 22.67 -9.20 20.84
C VAL A 222 23.85 -8.94 21.77
N ALA A 223 23.72 -9.34 23.03
CA ALA A 223 24.68 -9.00 24.08
C ALA A 223 26.09 -9.57 23.82
N GLU A 224 26.19 -10.76 23.25
CA GLU A 224 27.45 -11.46 23.01
C GLU A 224 27.39 -12.14 21.63
N PRO A 225 27.58 -11.41 20.52
CA PRO A 225 27.57 -12.00 19.18
C PRO A 225 28.77 -12.96 19.00
N HIS A 226 28.52 -14.08 18.34
CA HIS A 226 29.55 -15.07 18.03
C HIS A 226 30.28 -14.74 16.73
N TYR A 227 31.50 -15.26 16.58
CA TYR A 227 32.23 -15.22 15.30
C TYR A 227 31.68 -16.26 14.30
N ASP A 228 30.82 -17.15 14.73
CA ASP A 228 30.21 -18.22 13.97
C ASP A 228 28.75 -17.87 13.65
N ASP A 229 28.42 -17.80 12.37
CA ASP A 229 27.07 -17.47 11.90
C ASP A 229 26.02 -18.48 12.33
N ASP A 230 26.40 -19.79 12.41
CA ASP A 230 25.49 -20.84 12.86
C ASP A 230 25.15 -20.67 14.34
N ALA A 231 26.11 -20.29 15.18
CA ALA A 231 25.87 -20.02 16.59
C ALA A 231 24.98 -18.77 16.79
N ASN A 232 25.20 -17.71 16.00
CA ASN A 232 24.36 -16.53 15.98
C ASN A 232 22.92 -16.89 15.58
N MET A 233 22.73 -17.74 14.56
CA MET A 233 21.38 -18.19 14.15
C MET A 233 20.71 -19.04 15.21
N GLN A 234 21.45 -19.83 15.99
CA GLN A 234 20.87 -20.56 17.14
C GLN A 234 20.34 -19.61 18.21
N ASP A 235 21.01 -18.51 18.48
CA ASP A 235 20.53 -17.46 19.40
C ASP A 235 19.25 -16.82 18.88
N MET A 236 19.16 -16.53 17.57
CA MET A 236 17.94 -16.07 16.94
C MET A 236 16.79 -17.07 17.11
N TYR A 237 17.05 -18.35 16.85
CA TYR A 237 16.04 -19.40 17.02
C TYR A 237 15.60 -19.57 18.48
N ASN A 238 16.52 -19.45 19.45
CA ASN A 238 16.20 -19.46 20.87
C ASN A 238 15.33 -18.28 21.29
N ALA A 239 15.55 -17.09 20.70
CA ALA A 239 14.73 -15.91 20.90
C ALA A 239 13.40 -15.92 20.10
N GLY A 240 13.18 -16.97 19.29
CA GLY A 240 11.97 -17.15 18.50
C GLY A 240 11.95 -16.42 17.15
N PHE A 241 13.11 -16.05 16.61
CA PHE A 241 13.27 -15.48 15.27
C PHE A 241 13.78 -16.54 14.29
N ILE A 242 13.41 -16.40 13.02
CA ILE A 242 13.87 -17.26 11.93
C ILE A 242 14.85 -16.57 10.99
N ASP A 243 14.96 -15.27 11.11
CA ASP A 243 15.93 -14.40 10.45
C ASP A 243 16.64 -13.55 11.49
N GLY A 244 17.85 -13.08 11.18
CA GLY A 244 18.61 -12.17 12.00
C GLY A 244 19.32 -11.13 11.14
N TYR A 245 19.51 -9.94 11.67
CA TYR A 245 20.33 -8.92 11.04
C TYR A 245 21.72 -8.90 11.68
N TYR A 246 22.76 -9.18 10.88
CA TYR A 246 24.15 -9.08 11.26
C TYR A 246 24.81 -7.96 10.48
N SER A 247 25.40 -7.01 11.20
CA SER A 247 26.25 -6.00 10.59
C SER A 247 27.71 -6.48 10.66
N TRP A 248 28.35 -6.64 9.50
CA TRP A 248 29.79 -6.85 9.40
C TRP A 248 30.52 -5.51 9.63
N GLY A 249 31.18 -5.39 10.76
CA GLY A 249 32.07 -4.27 11.08
C GLY A 249 33.23 -4.74 11.94
N PHE A 250 34.18 -3.85 12.17
CA PHE A 250 35.36 -4.14 13.02
C PHE A 250 35.00 -4.49 14.48
N LEU A 251 33.73 -4.22 14.85
CA LEU A 251 33.09 -4.63 16.09
C LEU A 251 31.80 -5.37 15.69
N PHE A 252 31.66 -6.63 16.10
CA PHE A 252 30.51 -7.46 15.84
C PHE A 252 29.31 -6.93 16.62
N TYR A 253 28.35 -6.31 15.92
CA TYR A 253 27.06 -5.96 16.48
C TYR A 253 26.00 -6.83 15.82
N GLY A 254 25.42 -7.76 16.57
CA GLY A 254 24.20 -8.43 16.17
C GLY A 254 23.01 -7.63 16.67
N HIS A 255 22.00 -7.43 15.82
CA HIS A 255 20.72 -6.88 16.22
C HIS A 255 19.63 -7.92 16.03
N TYR A 256 18.74 -8.01 17.01
CA TYR A 256 17.51 -8.76 16.82
C TYR A 256 16.61 -8.04 15.81
N PRO A 257 15.79 -8.80 15.03
CA PRO A 257 14.87 -8.21 14.08
C PRO A 257 13.95 -7.17 14.70
N THR A 258 13.45 -6.23 13.89
CA THR A 258 12.32 -5.42 14.26
C THR A 258 11.05 -6.27 14.28
N GLN A 259 9.99 -5.78 14.93
CA GLN A 259 8.68 -6.46 14.87
C GLN A 259 8.18 -6.61 13.42
N SER A 260 8.45 -5.62 12.55
CA SER A 260 8.05 -5.68 11.15
C SER A 260 8.79 -6.75 10.37
N ASP A 261 10.10 -6.91 10.61
CA ASP A 261 10.91 -7.94 9.96
C ASP A 261 10.50 -9.34 10.43
N ASP A 262 10.23 -9.50 11.73
CA ASP A 262 9.74 -10.75 12.29
C ASP A 262 8.36 -11.13 11.71
N ILE A 263 7.44 -10.18 11.55
CA ILE A 263 6.15 -10.40 10.88
C ILE A 263 6.39 -10.85 9.44
N ALA A 264 7.22 -10.16 8.68
CA ALA A 264 7.47 -10.46 7.27
C ALA A 264 8.08 -11.86 7.09
N SER A 265 9.06 -12.23 7.92
CA SER A 265 9.70 -13.55 7.86
C SER A 265 8.71 -14.67 8.19
N PHE A 266 7.85 -14.50 9.20
CA PHE A 266 6.84 -15.50 9.55
C PHE A 266 5.64 -15.53 8.59
N VAL A 267 5.26 -14.43 7.97
CA VAL A 267 4.30 -14.44 6.86
C VAL A 267 4.86 -15.25 5.72
N LYS A 268 6.12 -15.00 5.30
CA LYS A 268 6.79 -15.79 4.26
C LYS A 268 6.83 -17.27 4.61
N LEU A 269 7.22 -17.61 5.84
CA LEU A 269 7.24 -18.99 6.31
C LEU A 269 5.86 -19.65 6.23
N ALA A 270 4.81 -18.93 6.67
CA ALA A 270 3.44 -19.43 6.69
C ALA A 270 2.85 -19.66 5.28
N LEU A 271 3.31 -18.90 4.28
CA LEU A 271 2.88 -19.05 2.89
C LEU A 271 3.64 -20.13 2.14
N THR A 272 4.91 -20.38 2.50
CA THR A 272 5.82 -21.23 1.71
C THR A 272 6.08 -22.60 2.32
N LYS A 273 5.77 -22.81 3.60
CA LYS A 273 6.04 -24.05 4.31
C LYS A 273 4.80 -24.63 4.94
N THR A 274 4.71 -25.95 4.89
CA THR A 274 3.70 -26.72 5.60
C THR A 274 4.03 -26.83 7.09
N GLU A 275 3.03 -27.13 7.90
CA GLU A 275 3.19 -27.36 9.34
C GLU A 275 4.18 -28.49 9.65
N GLN A 276 4.16 -29.55 8.85
CA GLN A 276 5.08 -30.67 8.98
C GLN A 276 6.53 -30.27 8.69
N GLU A 277 6.77 -29.47 7.64
CA GLU A 277 8.13 -28.98 7.31
C GLU A 277 8.67 -28.10 8.42
N VAL A 278 7.86 -27.16 8.95
CA VAL A 278 8.28 -26.24 10.02
C VAL A 278 8.55 -27.01 11.32
N SER A 279 7.67 -27.94 11.70
CA SER A 279 7.87 -28.75 12.91
C SER A 279 9.12 -29.62 12.84
N THR A 280 9.47 -30.12 11.67
CA THR A 280 10.68 -30.92 11.43
C THR A 280 11.92 -30.01 11.44
N GLN A 281 11.89 -28.91 10.72
CA GLN A 281 13.04 -27.99 10.60
C GLN A 281 13.41 -27.36 11.94
N TYR A 282 12.42 -27.00 12.76
CA TYR A 282 12.61 -26.30 14.03
C TYR A 282 12.27 -27.17 15.25
N THR A 283 12.52 -28.49 15.17
CA THR A 283 12.21 -29.47 16.25
C THR A 283 12.79 -29.03 17.61
N ASN A 284 13.98 -28.43 17.62
CA ASN A 284 14.65 -28.00 18.85
C ASN A 284 14.21 -26.57 19.31
N TYR A 285 13.33 -25.88 18.56
CA TYR A 285 12.94 -24.50 18.78
C TYR A 285 11.40 -24.35 18.80
N PRO A 286 10.73 -24.85 19.85
CA PRO A 286 9.26 -24.95 19.91
C PRO A 286 8.58 -23.57 19.83
N THR A 287 9.25 -22.50 20.24
CA THR A 287 8.76 -21.13 20.14
C THR A 287 8.51 -20.73 18.68
N ILE A 288 9.40 -21.11 17.75
CA ILE A 288 9.24 -20.83 16.32
C ILE A 288 7.98 -21.53 15.78
N PHE A 289 7.78 -22.79 16.12
CA PHE A 289 6.58 -23.52 15.70
C PHE A 289 5.31 -22.90 16.25
N THR A 290 5.30 -22.47 17.53
CA THR A 290 4.16 -21.78 18.14
C THR A 290 3.86 -20.43 17.45
N LYS A 291 4.89 -19.67 17.14
CA LYS A 291 4.74 -18.41 16.37
C LYS A 291 4.24 -18.66 14.95
N TYR A 292 4.72 -19.70 14.28
CA TYR A 292 4.23 -20.10 12.97
C TYR A 292 2.72 -20.40 13.00
N GLN A 293 2.25 -21.19 13.97
CA GLN A 293 0.82 -21.48 14.13
C GLN A 293 0.01 -20.20 14.42
N ALA A 294 0.52 -19.33 15.28
CA ALA A 294 -0.11 -18.04 15.56
C ALA A 294 -0.22 -17.16 14.29
N MET A 295 0.83 -17.12 13.47
CA MET A 295 0.80 -16.37 12.20
C MET A 295 -0.20 -16.97 11.21
N ARG A 296 -0.25 -18.29 11.06
CA ARG A 296 -1.25 -18.94 10.20
C ARG A 296 -2.68 -18.64 10.64
N GLN A 297 -2.93 -18.63 11.94
CA GLN A 297 -4.24 -18.28 12.49
C GLN A 297 -4.57 -16.80 12.21
N LEU A 298 -3.62 -15.87 12.42
CA LEU A 298 -3.82 -14.45 12.11
C LEU A 298 -4.17 -14.24 10.63
N LEU A 299 -3.45 -14.89 9.72
CA LEU A 299 -3.71 -14.81 8.28
C LEU A 299 -5.10 -15.35 7.93
N THR A 300 -5.49 -16.48 8.52
CA THR A 300 -6.83 -17.07 8.34
C THR A 300 -7.94 -16.14 8.86
N ASP A 301 -7.76 -15.55 10.05
CA ASP A 301 -8.71 -14.63 10.66
C ASP A 301 -8.88 -13.33 9.84
N LEU A 302 -7.82 -12.91 9.16
CA LEU A 302 -7.84 -11.80 8.19
C LEU A 302 -8.54 -12.18 6.89
N GLY A 303 -8.72 -13.48 6.61
CA GLY A 303 -9.38 -13.99 5.43
C GLY A 303 -8.44 -14.46 4.32
N TYR A 304 -7.20 -14.82 4.66
CA TYR A 304 -6.31 -15.51 3.72
C TYR A 304 -6.78 -16.95 3.49
N VAL A 305 -6.74 -17.37 2.22
CA VAL A 305 -7.08 -18.74 1.79
C VAL A 305 -5.81 -19.42 1.31
N TYR A 306 -5.42 -20.50 2.01
CA TYR A 306 -4.22 -21.27 1.71
C TYR A 306 -4.37 -22.13 0.45
#